data_d39ef61e1a298d34acb0fd3f71ff395c
#
_entry.id   d39ef61e1a298d34acb0fd3f71ff395c
#
_cell.length_a   1.000
_cell.length_b   1.000
_cell.length_c   1.000
_cell.angle_alpha   90.00
_cell.angle_beta   90.00
_cell.angle_gamma   90.00
#
_symmetry.space_group_name_H-M   'P 1'
#
loop_
_entity.id
_entity.type
_entity.pdbx_description
1 polymer ?
#
loop_
_entity_poly.entity_id
_entity_poly.type
_entity_poly.pdbx_seq_one_letter_code
_entity_poly.pdbx_strand_id
1 'polypeptide(L)'
;MVDFIGVSRVRELLARRGTARFIAELAAEIETDFLRWDTFEKSPRHATHSSVGVIELMPASDGRLYAFKYVNGHPKNTQAGLLTVTAFGVLADVETGYPLLLSELTLTTALRTAATSVLAASRMARTNSRVMALIGNGAQAEFQTIAFHHLLGIRELRLFDTDPRATDKLERNLTRLQLAGLEVVRCNSTASAVAGADVVTTATADKRNATILTPELIVAGVHLNAVGGDCPGKTELHRDILLRPDARVVVEYEPQSRIEGEIQQMDASYAVSELAAVLAGRAPARANEREVTVFDSVGFALEDFSALRYLRRIHHEERGAHSRIDLLPQLADPKDLFGVLSAHPQWLLAAADVAA
;
A
#
# COMPACT_ATOMS: atom_id res chain seq x y z
N MET A 1 -16.88 -15.36 18.00
CA MET A 1 -15.46 -14.95 18.12
C MET A 1 -14.88 -14.75 16.74
N VAL A 2 -14.14 -13.64 16.51
CA VAL A 2 -13.57 -13.21 15.24
C VAL A 2 -12.06 -13.49 15.24
N ASP A 3 -11.48 -13.92 14.14
CA ASP A 3 -10.04 -14.10 14.03
C ASP A 3 -9.33 -12.75 14.25
N PHE A 4 -8.20 -12.78 14.96
CA PHE A 4 -7.42 -11.58 15.27
C PHE A 4 -5.96 -11.74 14.87
N ILE A 5 -5.46 -10.84 14.03
CA ILE A 5 -4.07 -10.81 13.61
C ILE A 5 -3.44 -9.47 14.04
N GLY A 6 -2.74 -9.49 15.17
CA GLY A 6 -1.94 -8.34 15.61
C GLY A 6 -0.53 -8.32 15.01
N VAL A 7 0.21 -7.25 15.28
CA VAL A 7 1.59 -7.04 14.79
C VAL A 7 2.50 -8.24 15.06
N SER A 8 2.43 -8.84 16.26
CA SER A 8 3.25 -9.99 16.62
C SER A 8 2.98 -11.18 15.71
N ARG A 9 1.72 -11.43 15.35
CA ARG A 9 1.36 -12.53 14.45
C ARG A 9 1.84 -12.27 13.03
N VAL A 10 1.73 -11.06 12.51
CA VAL A 10 2.30 -10.71 11.18
C VAL A 10 3.82 -10.93 11.17
N ARG A 11 4.52 -10.52 12.24
CA ARG A 11 5.96 -10.76 12.38
C ARG A 11 6.32 -12.25 12.38
N GLU A 12 5.55 -13.10 13.06
CA GLU A 12 5.74 -14.56 13.05
C GLU A 12 5.55 -15.14 11.64
N LEU A 13 4.50 -14.72 10.93
CA LEU A 13 4.23 -15.15 9.56
C LEU A 13 5.37 -14.74 8.62
N LEU A 14 5.86 -13.52 8.73
CA LEU A 14 7.03 -13.03 7.99
C LEU A 14 8.30 -13.81 8.34
N ALA A 15 8.56 -14.08 9.62
CA ALA A 15 9.74 -14.83 10.05
C ALA A 15 9.76 -16.26 9.50
N ARG A 16 8.59 -16.90 9.40
CA ARG A 16 8.46 -18.27 8.87
C ARG A 16 8.53 -18.34 7.35
N ARG A 17 7.91 -17.38 6.65
CA ARG A 17 7.82 -17.38 5.18
C ARG A 17 9.00 -16.69 4.50
N GLY A 18 9.63 -15.75 5.17
CA GLY A 18 10.57 -14.78 4.60
C GLY A 18 9.85 -13.63 3.91
N THR A 19 10.36 -12.40 4.09
CA THR A 19 9.70 -11.17 3.62
C THR A 19 9.54 -11.16 2.08
N ALA A 20 10.55 -11.58 1.34
CA ALA A 20 10.49 -11.60 -0.13
C ALA A 20 9.39 -12.53 -0.66
N ARG A 21 9.30 -13.73 -0.10
CA ARG A 21 8.25 -14.70 -0.47
C ARG A 21 6.85 -14.18 -0.07
N PHE A 22 6.72 -13.58 1.11
CA PHE A 22 5.47 -12.98 1.55
C PHE A 22 4.99 -11.90 0.56
N ILE A 23 5.89 -10.99 0.13
CA ILE A 23 5.57 -9.95 -0.86
C ILE A 23 5.18 -10.59 -2.20
N ALA A 24 5.88 -11.63 -2.64
CA ALA A 24 5.57 -12.33 -3.90
C ALA A 24 4.18 -12.99 -3.87
N GLU A 25 3.86 -13.71 -2.79
CA GLU A 25 2.55 -14.34 -2.60
C GLU A 25 1.44 -13.28 -2.52
N LEU A 26 1.69 -12.16 -1.83
CA LEU A 26 0.74 -11.05 -1.74
C LEU A 26 0.53 -10.35 -3.09
N ALA A 27 1.59 -10.17 -3.89
CA ALA A 27 1.47 -9.64 -5.25
C ALA A 27 0.60 -10.54 -6.14
N ALA A 28 0.73 -11.86 -6.01
CA ALA A 28 -0.11 -12.82 -6.74
C ALA A 28 -1.59 -12.78 -6.29
N GLU A 29 -1.86 -12.59 -4.99
CA GLU A 29 -3.23 -12.40 -4.50
C GLU A 29 -3.84 -11.09 -5.03
N ILE A 30 -3.06 -10.00 -5.02
CA ILE A 30 -3.47 -8.70 -5.56
C ILE A 30 -3.75 -8.82 -7.07
N GLU A 31 -2.86 -9.47 -7.83
CA GLU A 31 -3.08 -9.71 -9.26
C GLU A 31 -4.37 -10.50 -9.52
N THR A 32 -4.61 -11.56 -8.74
CA THR A 32 -5.82 -12.37 -8.82
C THR A 32 -7.08 -11.51 -8.65
N ASP A 33 -7.09 -10.59 -7.71
CA ASP A 33 -8.24 -9.73 -7.45
C ASP A 33 -8.36 -8.62 -8.50
N PHE A 34 -7.27 -8.03 -8.99
CA PHE A 34 -7.32 -7.12 -10.14
C PHE A 34 -7.85 -7.79 -11.42
N LEU A 35 -7.57 -9.07 -11.65
CA LEU A 35 -8.12 -9.81 -12.79
C LEU A 35 -9.64 -10.05 -12.66
N ARG A 36 -10.20 -9.96 -11.45
CA ARG A 36 -11.64 -9.99 -11.17
C ARG A 36 -12.26 -8.59 -11.01
N TRP A 37 -11.62 -7.56 -11.54
CA TRP A 37 -11.95 -6.14 -11.36
C TRP A 37 -13.43 -5.80 -11.47
N ASP A 38 -14.12 -6.41 -12.43
CA ASP A 38 -15.53 -6.13 -12.73
C ASP A 38 -16.50 -6.72 -11.69
N THR A 39 -16.03 -7.62 -10.82
CA THR A 39 -16.84 -8.19 -9.73
C THR A 39 -16.83 -7.32 -8.48
N PHE A 40 -15.96 -6.31 -8.41
CA PHE A 40 -15.83 -5.47 -7.23
C PHE A 40 -16.74 -4.25 -7.28
N GLU A 41 -17.41 -3.98 -6.15
CA GLU A 41 -17.90 -2.65 -5.85
C GLU A 41 -16.74 -1.77 -5.43
N LYS A 42 -16.56 -0.67 -6.14
CA LYS A 42 -15.41 0.23 -6.01
C LYS A 42 -15.87 1.65 -5.72
N SER A 43 -15.17 2.31 -4.81
CA SER A 43 -15.32 3.74 -4.55
C SER A 43 -13.96 4.36 -4.21
N PRO A 44 -13.76 5.65 -4.45
CA PRO A 44 -12.66 6.36 -3.83
C PRO A 44 -12.75 6.26 -2.29
N ARG A 45 -11.62 6.42 -1.61
CA ARG A 45 -11.59 6.40 -0.15
C ARG A 45 -12.43 7.52 0.46
N HIS A 46 -13.00 7.26 1.64
CA HIS A 46 -13.67 8.28 2.45
C HIS A 46 -12.66 8.92 3.39
N ALA A 47 -12.33 10.18 3.14
CA ALA A 47 -11.28 10.89 3.86
C ALA A 47 -11.85 12.05 4.70
N THR A 48 -11.32 12.19 5.92
CA THR A 48 -11.51 13.37 6.77
C THR A 48 -10.17 14.07 6.92
N HIS A 49 -10.06 15.24 6.26
CA HIS A 49 -8.86 16.05 6.27
C HIS A 49 -8.84 17.05 7.45
N SER A 50 -7.65 17.27 7.98
CA SER A 50 -7.37 18.27 9.01
C SER A 50 -6.07 19.02 8.68
N SER A 51 -5.77 20.08 9.43
CA SER A 51 -4.51 20.83 9.29
C SER A 51 -3.25 20.02 9.67
N VAL A 52 -3.43 18.88 10.35
CA VAL A 52 -2.32 18.05 10.85
C VAL A 52 -2.19 16.69 10.13
N GLY A 53 -3.25 16.28 9.42
CA GLY A 53 -3.25 14.99 8.75
C GLY A 53 -4.61 14.59 8.18
N VAL A 54 -4.72 13.33 7.80
CA VAL A 54 -5.93 12.71 7.25
C VAL A 54 -6.25 11.42 7.97
N ILE A 55 -7.53 11.11 8.10
CA ILE A 55 -8.04 9.80 8.52
C ILE A 55 -8.99 9.31 7.43
N GLU A 56 -8.82 8.05 7.02
CA GLU A 56 -9.50 7.49 5.86
C GLU A 56 -10.10 6.13 6.14
N LEU A 57 -11.21 5.84 5.46
CA LEU A 57 -11.79 4.51 5.32
C LEU A 57 -11.73 4.12 3.85
N MET A 58 -11.24 2.90 3.59
CA MET A 58 -11.04 2.36 2.25
C MET A 58 -11.82 1.05 2.10
N PRO A 59 -13.09 1.10 1.69
CA PRO A 59 -13.94 -0.08 1.54
C PRO A 59 -13.78 -0.73 0.16
N ALA A 60 -13.94 -2.06 0.11
CA ALA A 60 -14.09 -2.85 -1.11
C ALA A 60 -14.93 -4.10 -0.86
N SER A 61 -15.72 -4.52 -1.86
CA SER A 61 -16.51 -5.76 -1.80
C SER A 61 -16.48 -6.49 -3.13
N ASP A 62 -16.37 -7.82 -3.10
CA ASP A 62 -16.54 -8.68 -4.28
C ASP A 62 -17.90 -9.38 -4.34
N GLY A 63 -18.87 -8.92 -3.52
CA GLY A 63 -20.20 -9.49 -3.39
C GLY A 63 -20.29 -10.74 -2.50
N ARG A 64 -19.14 -11.31 -2.08
CA ARG A 64 -19.05 -12.42 -1.13
C ARG A 64 -18.37 -12.02 0.16
N LEU A 65 -17.32 -11.25 0.04
CA LEU A 65 -16.57 -10.67 1.13
C LEU A 65 -16.60 -9.14 1.03
N TYR A 66 -16.67 -8.51 2.17
CA TYR A 66 -16.51 -7.08 2.35
C TYR A 66 -15.26 -6.82 3.17
N ALA A 67 -14.47 -5.85 2.78
CA ALA A 67 -13.34 -5.40 3.58
C ALA A 67 -13.35 -3.88 3.71
N PHE A 68 -12.80 -3.39 4.80
CA PHE A 68 -12.36 -2.00 4.90
C PHE A 68 -11.04 -1.90 5.63
N LYS A 69 -10.27 -0.88 5.27
CA LYS A 69 -9.13 -0.42 6.05
C LYS A 69 -9.43 0.95 6.65
N TYR A 70 -9.17 1.09 7.94
CA TYR A 70 -8.92 2.38 8.59
C TYR A 70 -7.44 2.71 8.44
N VAL A 71 -7.11 3.92 8.02
CA VAL A 71 -5.74 4.40 7.94
C VAL A 71 -5.67 5.88 8.26
N ASN A 72 -4.59 6.31 8.89
CA ASN A 72 -4.27 7.72 9.05
C ASN A 72 -2.98 8.09 8.33
N GLY A 73 -2.86 9.36 7.95
CA GLY A 73 -1.63 9.96 7.45
C GLY A 73 -1.34 11.25 8.21
N HIS A 74 -0.40 11.22 9.16
CA HIS A 74 -0.02 12.36 10.00
C HIS A 74 1.50 12.59 9.95
N PRO A 75 2.04 13.33 8.94
CA PRO A 75 3.48 13.46 8.71
C PRO A 75 4.28 14.00 9.90
N LYS A 76 3.68 14.89 10.71
CA LYS A 76 4.34 15.50 11.87
C LYS A 76 4.45 14.57 13.08
N ASN A 77 3.79 13.42 13.08
CA ASN A 77 3.82 12.46 14.18
C ASN A 77 5.26 12.01 14.54
N THR A 78 6.15 11.92 13.55
CA THR A 78 7.55 11.56 13.80
C THR A 78 8.29 12.53 14.73
N GLN A 79 7.86 13.79 14.78
CA GLN A 79 8.42 14.79 15.69
C GLN A 79 8.05 14.50 17.16
N ALA A 80 6.95 13.76 17.38
CA ALA A 80 6.49 13.30 18.68
C ALA A 80 6.82 11.82 18.96
N GLY A 81 7.67 11.19 18.12
CA GLY A 81 8.02 9.76 18.24
C GLY A 81 6.88 8.81 17.87
N LEU A 82 5.84 9.28 17.17
CA LEU A 82 4.71 8.50 16.71
C LEU A 82 4.86 8.15 15.22
N LEU A 83 4.19 7.08 14.79
CA LEU A 83 4.17 6.67 13.38
C LEU A 83 3.40 7.68 12.53
N THR A 84 3.91 7.98 11.33
CA THR A 84 3.19 8.78 10.32
C THR A 84 1.90 8.11 9.90
N VAL A 85 1.93 6.78 9.71
CA VAL A 85 0.82 5.96 9.26
C VAL A 85 0.57 4.85 10.26
N THR A 86 -0.68 4.68 10.68
CA THR A 86 -1.17 3.50 11.38
C THR A 86 -2.45 3.02 10.70
N ALA A 87 -2.66 1.71 10.66
CA ALA A 87 -3.83 1.13 10.01
C ALA A 87 -4.27 -0.17 10.67
N PHE A 88 -5.56 -0.46 10.55
CA PHE A 88 -6.15 -1.76 10.81
C PHE A 88 -7.30 -2.01 9.84
N GLY A 89 -7.72 -3.25 9.70
CA GLY A 89 -8.81 -3.58 8.77
C GLY A 89 -9.64 -4.76 9.23
N VAL A 90 -10.81 -4.85 8.62
CA VAL A 90 -11.79 -5.92 8.84
C VAL A 90 -12.08 -6.60 7.53
N LEU A 91 -12.22 -7.93 7.56
CA LEU A 91 -12.83 -8.75 6.52
C LEU A 91 -14.12 -9.32 7.05
N ALA A 92 -15.21 -9.18 6.32
CA ALA A 92 -16.54 -9.67 6.71
C ALA A 92 -17.16 -10.52 5.61
N ASP A 93 -18.06 -11.40 6.00
CA ASP A 93 -18.90 -12.18 5.11
C ASP A 93 -20.12 -11.34 4.68
N VAL A 94 -20.38 -11.23 3.39
CA VAL A 94 -21.48 -10.40 2.86
C VAL A 94 -22.84 -11.02 3.15
N GLU A 95 -22.96 -12.35 3.12
CA GLU A 95 -24.25 -13.04 3.33
C GLU A 95 -24.80 -12.82 4.75
N THR A 96 -23.91 -12.87 5.74
CA THR A 96 -24.31 -12.74 7.16
C THR A 96 -24.01 -11.37 7.75
N GLY A 97 -23.15 -10.58 7.14
CA GLY A 97 -22.61 -9.33 7.66
C GLY A 97 -21.60 -9.54 8.82
N TYR A 98 -21.24 -10.78 9.14
CA TYR A 98 -20.38 -11.06 10.29
C TYR A 98 -18.90 -10.81 9.97
N PRO A 99 -18.16 -10.15 10.88
CA PRO A 99 -16.72 -10.01 10.76
C PRO A 99 -16.04 -11.38 10.90
N LEU A 100 -15.16 -11.69 9.96
CA LEU A 100 -14.36 -12.91 9.92
C LEU A 100 -12.97 -12.69 10.49
N LEU A 101 -12.40 -11.51 10.26
CA LEU A 101 -11.04 -11.13 10.65
C LEU A 101 -10.99 -9.66 11.05
N LEU A 102 -10.32 -9.36 12.15
CA LEU A 102 -9.76 -8.04 12.48
C LEU A 102 -8.23 -8.15 12.44
N SER A 103 -7.58 -7.30 11.65
CA SER A 103 -6.12 -7.36 11.46
C SER A 103 -5.44 -6.01 11.59
N GLU A 104 -4.21 -6.00 12.12
CA GLU A 104 -3.31 -4.88 11.91
C GLU A 104 -3.05 -4.73 10.40
N LEU A 105 -2.96 -3.50 9.93
CA LEU A 105 -2.60 -3.19 8.56
C LEU A 105 -1.49 -2.12 8.45
N THR A 106 -0.84 -1.74 9.52
CA THR A 106 0.27 -0.78 9.47
C THR A 106 1.47 -1.38 8.74
N LEU A 107 1.96 -2.54 9.22
CA LEU A 107 3.04 -3.28 8.57
C LEU A 107 2.56 -3.89 7.25
N THR A 108 1.34 -4.39 7.25
CA THR A 108 0.73 -5.00 6.05
C THR A 108 0.55 -3.99 4.92
N THR A 109 0.23 -2.72 5.20
CA THR A 109 0.18 -1.65 4.17
C THR A 109 1.55 -1.44 3.53
N ALA A 110 2.64 -1.47 4.31
CA ALA A 110 3.97 -1.34 3.73
C ALA A 110 4.30 -2.51 2.77
N LEU A 111 3.94 -3.73 3.17
CA LEU A 111 4.14 -4.95 2.36
C LEU A 111 3.28 -4.95 1.09
N ARG A 112 1.97 -4.60 1.18
CA ARG A 112 1.09 -4.60 0.01
C ARG A 112 1.45 -3.48 -0.97
N THR A 113 1.90 -2.31 -0.48
CA THR A 113 2.36 -1.23 -1.35
C THR A 113 3.57 -1.67 -2.18
N ALA A 114 4.56 -2.31 -1.56
CA ALA A 114 5.70 -2.86 -2.30
C ALA A 114 5.28 -3.99 -3.26
N ALA A 115 4.30 -4.82 -2.87
CA ALA A 115 3.76 -5.88 -3.72
C ALA A 115 3.06 -5.32 -4.96
N THR A 116 2.22 -4.29 -4.81
CA THR A 116 1.54 -3.61 -5.94
C THR A 116 2.55 -2.90 -6.84
N SER A 117 3.52 -2.17 -6.25
CA SER A 117 4.58 -1.49 -7.01
C SER A 117 5.36 -2.46 -7.89
N VAL A 118 5.82 -3.60 -7.33
CA VAL A 118 6.59 -4.57 -8.12
C VAL A 118 5.73 -5.34 -9.11
N LEU A 119 4.45 -5.58 -8.81
CA LEU A 119 3.49 -6.17 -9.73
C LEU A 119 3.31 -5.27 -10.97
N ALA A 120 3.05 -3.97 -10.79
CA ALA A 120 2.97 -3.01 -11.87
C ALA A 120 4.29 -2.93 -12.66
N ALA A 121 5.43 -2.79 -11.99
CA ALA A 121 6.75 -2.74 -12.60
C ALA A 121 7.08 -4.00 -13.40
N SER A 122 6.64 -5.18 -12.97
CA SER A 122 6.86 -6.45 -13.70
C SER A 122 6.22 -6.47 -15.10
N ARG A 123 5.19 -5.64 -15.31
CA ARG A 123 4.50 -5.46 -16.59
C ARG A 123 5.02 -4.24 -17.37
N MET A 124 5.39 -3.18 -16.65
CA MET A 124 5.62 -1.86 -17.21
C MET A 124 7.10 -1.49 -17.36
N ALA A 125 8.00 -2.04 -16.52
CA ALA A 125 9.43 -1.82 -16.65
C ALA A 125 10.01 -2.65 -17.81
N ARG A 126 11.21 -2.28 -18.28
CA ARG A 126 11.96 -3.10 -19.22
C ARG A 126 12.40 -4.42 -18.57
N THR A 127 12.38 -5.50 -19.30
CA THR A 127 12.71 -6.85 -18.78
C THR A 127 14.16 -6.97 -18.31
N ASN A 128 15.05 -6.13 -18.85
CA ASN A 128 16.46 -6.08 -18.52
C ASN A 128 16.81 -5.03 -17.44
N SER A 129 15.81 -4.47 -16.74
CA SER A 129 16.02 -3.49 -15.66
C SER A 129 16.92 -4.04 -14.56
N ARG A 130 17.94 -3.26 -14.15
CA ARG A 130 18.91 -3.65 -13.12
C ARG A 130 19.18 -2.54 -12.12
N VAL A 131 18.98 -1.30 -12.49
CA VAL A 131 19.27 -0.12 -11.68
C VAL A 131 17.99 0.55 -11.23
N MET A 132 17.81 0.69 -9.91
CA MET A 132 16.68 1.39 -9.32
C MET A 132 17.16 2.61 -8.53
N ALA A 133 16.57 3.77 -8.79
CA ALA A 133 16.66 4.93 -7.93
C ALA A 133 15.49 4.96 -6.95
N LEU A 134 15.76 5.16 -5.67
CA LEU A 134 14.77 5.32 -4.62
C LEU A 134 14.90 6.70 -3.98
N ILE A 135 13.90 7.54 -4.23
CA ILE A 135 13.83 8.90 -3.73
C ILE A 135 12.80 8.96 -2.60
N GLY A 136 13.28 9.27 -1.41
CA GLY A 136 12.52 9.08 -0.17
C GLY A 136 12.86 7.75 0.51
N ASN A 137 13.69 7.80 1.56
CA ASN A 137 14.22 6.63 2.25
C ASN A 137 13.50 6.36 3.59
N GLY A 138 12.22 6.75 3.63
CA GLY A 138 11.33 6.59 4.78
C GLY A 138 10.88 5.15 5.05
N ALA A 139 9.65 4.99 5.57
CA ALA A 139 9.12 3.70 6.04
C ALA A 139 8.90 2.67 4.92
N GLN A 140 8.72 3.10 3.67
CA GLN A 140 8.50 2.21 2.52
C GLN A 140 9.79 1.63 1.94
N ALA A 141 10.93 2.26 2.19
CA ALA A 141 12.15 2.06 1.43
C ALA A 141 12.68 0.61 1.47
N GLU A 142 12.70 -0.02 2.63
CA GLU A 142 13.17 -1.41 2.80
C GLU A 142 12.27 -2.38 2.04
N PHE A 143 10.95 -2.20 2.10
CA PHE A 143 9.97 -3.09 1.45
C PHE A 143 10.03 -2.96 -0.07
N GLN A 144 10.14 -1.76 -0.60
CA GLN A 144 10.35 -1.49 -2.02
C GLN A 144 11.67 -2.14 -2.48
N THR A 145 12.76 -1.95 -1.74
CA THR A 145 14.05 -2.56 -2.05
C THR A 145 13.98 -4.08 -2.12
N ILE A 146 13.38 -4.72 -1.11
CA ILE A 146 13.23 -6.18 -1.07
C ILE A 146 12.40 -6.67 -2.27
N ALA A 147 11.28 -6.02 -2.54
CA ALA A 147 10.39 -6.38 -3.64
C ALA A 147 11.09 -6.29 -5.00
N PHE A 148 11.70 -5.15 -5.31
CA PHE A 148 12.33 -4.92 -6.60
C PHE A 148 13.60 -5.74 -6.80
N HIS A 149 14.40 -5.95 -5.74
CA HIS A 149 15.56 -6.82 -5.82
C HIS A 149 15.20 -8.27 -6.11
N HIS A 150 14.24 -8.83 -5.36
CA HIS A 150 13.91 -10.25 -5.48
C HIS A 150 12.98 -10.57 -6.64
N LEU A 151 12.03 -9.69 -6.97
CA LEU A 151 10.97 -10.01 -7.93
C LEU A 151 11.19 -9.37 -9.32
N LEU A 152 11.89 -8.23 -9.38
CA LEU A 152 12.25 -7.59 -10.65
C LEU A 152 13.72 -7.81 -11.04
N GLY A 153 14.57 -8.25 -10.12
CA GLY A 153 15.99 -8.54 -10.38
C GLY A 153 16.89 -7.31 -10.36
N ILE A 154 16.52 -6.26 -9.63
CA ILE A 154 17.37 -5.07 -9.41
C ILE A 154 18.66 -5.49 -8.70
N ARG A 155 19.80 -4.95 -9.17
CA ARG A 155 21.14 -5.24 -8.69
C ARG A 155 21.91 -4.01 -8.19
N GLU A 156 21.48 -2.83 -8.59
CA GLU A 156 22.01 -1.57 -8.11
C GLU A 156 20.86 -0.70 -7.58
N LEU A 157 21.00 -0.25 -6.35
CA LEU A 157 20.05 0.62 -5.66
C LEU A 157 20.72 1.96 -5.35
N ARG A 158 20.20 3.02 -5.95
CA ARG A 158 20.67 4.39 -5.71
C ARG A 158 19.72 5.11 -4.78
N LEU A 159 20.24 5.63 -3.68
CA LEU A 159 19.48 6.22 -2.59
C LEU A 159 19.64 7.73 -2.54
N PHE A 160 18.51 8.43 -2.43
CA PHE A 160 18.53 9.85 -2.09
C PHE A 160 17.35 10.21 -1.19
N ASP A 161 17.62 10.97 -0.14
CA ASP A 161 16.63 11.60 0.73
C ASP A 161 17.18 12.96 1.19
N THR A 162 16.30 13.91 1.44
CA THR A 162 16.67 15.22 2.01
C THR A 162 17.03 15.13 3.49
N ASP A 163 16.55 14.09 4.22
CA ASP A 163 17.00 13.76 5.57
C ASP A 163 18.06 12.64 5.51
N PRO A 164 19.35 12.95 5.72
CA PRO A 164 20.41 11.94 5.67
C PRO A 164 20.23 10.83 6.70
N ARG A 165 19.50 11.06 7.81
CA ARG A 165 19.22 10.03 8.83
C ARG A 165 18.30 8.94 8.30
N ALA A 166 17.39 9.29 7.36
CA ALA A 166 16.54 8.31 6.69
C ALA A 166 17.38 7.36 5.83
N THR A 167 18.34 7.90 5.07
CA THR A 167 19.30 7.10 4.30
C THR A 167 20.19 6.25 5.21
N ASP A 168 20.72 6.81 6.30
CA ASP A 168 21.53 6.06 7.28
C ASP A 168 20.75 4.89 7.89
N LYS A 169 19.43 5.09 8.17
CA LYS A 169 18.55 4.04 8.67
C LYS A 169 18.40 2.94 7.63
N LEU A 170 18.13 3.29 6.39
CA LEU A 170 17.97 2.34 5.30
C LEU A 170 19.24 1.52 5.05
N GLU A 171 20.40 2.16 4.93
CA GLU A 171 21.69 1.48 4.75
C GLU A 171 21.98 0.48 5.87
N ARG A 172 21.75 0.86 7.15
CA ARG A 172 21.89 -0.07 8.29
C ARG A 172 20.97 -1.28 8.17
N ASN A 173 19.72 -1.08 7.75
CA ASN A 173 18.76 -2.16 7.61
C ASN A 173 19.12 -3.07 6.43
N LEU A 174 19.51 -2.52 5.28
CA LEU A 174 19.93 -3.30 4.12
C LEU A 174 21.21 -4.12 4.42
N THR A 175 22.15 -3.56 5.16
CA THR A 175 23.35 -4.29 5.64
C THR A 175 22.97 -5.51 6.49
N ARG A 176 21.96 -5.39 7.35
CA ARG A 176 21.44 -6.51 8.16
C ARG A 176 20.72 -7.56 7.34
N LEU A 177 20.03 -7.14 6.27
CA LEU A 177 19.29 -8.04 5.37
C LEU A 177 20.22 -8.88 4.50
N GLN A 178 21.45 -8.42 4.25
CA GLN A 178 22.46 -9.13 3.44
C GLN A 178 21.91 -9.57 2.07
N LEU A 179 21.26 -8.65 1.33
CA LEU A 179 20.68 -8.95 0.02
C LEU A 179 21.81 -9.26 -0.98
N ALA A 180 21.96 -10.53 -1.30
CA ALA A 180 23.05 -11.02 -2.13
C ALA A 180 23.04 -10.43 -3.54
N GLY A 181 24.14 -9.80 -3.94
CA GLY A 181 24.30 -9.21 -5.27
C GLY A 181 23.54 -7.90 -5.48
N LEU A 182 23.12 -7.23 -4.40
CA LEU A 182 22.61 -5.87 -4.43
C LEU A 182 23.75 -4.89 -4.05
N GLU A 183 24.12 -4.01 -4.98
CA GLU A 183 24.96 -2.86 -4.71
C GLU A 183 24.09 -1.68 -4.25
N VAL A 184 24.49 -1.01 -3.18
CA VAL A 184 23.78 0.16 -2.63
C VAL A 184 24.67 1.38 -2.78
N VAL A 185 24.17 2.39 -3.49
CA VAL A 185 24.90 3.63 -3.81
C VAL A 185 24.17 4.82 -3.19
N ARG A 186 24.80 5.50 -2.25
CA ARG A 186 24.29 6.76 -1.71
C ARG A 186 24.59 7.91 -2.66
N CYS A 187 23.55 8.62 -3.05
CA CYS A 187 23.63 9.78 -3.95
C CYS A 187 23.48 11.09 -3.16
N ASN A 188 23.94 12.18 -3.73
CA ASN A 188 23.90 13.52 -3.12
C ASN A 188 22.79 14.42 -3.69
N SER A 189 22.05 13.93 -4.67
CA SER A 189 20.93 14.65 -5.30
C SER A 189 19.97 13.68 -5.98
N THR A 190 18.71 14.11 -6.22
CA THR A 190 17.77 13.39 -7.08
C THR A 190 18.36 13.14 -8.45
N ALA A 191 18.99 14.16 -9.06
CA ALA A 191 19.60 14.05 -10.39
C ALA A 191 20.66 12.95 -10.47
N SER A 192 21.57 12.87 -9.48
CA SER A 192 22.60 11.83 -9.46
C SER A 192 22.04 10.43 -9.21
N ALA A 193 20.95 10.32 -8.46
CA ALA A 193 20.29 9.02 -8.21
C ALA A 193 19.59 8.49 -9.48
N VAL A 194 18.87 9.35 -10.19
CA VAL A 194 18.06 8.93 -11.36
C VAL A 194 18.85 8.81 -12.66
N ALA A 195 20.07 9.35 -12.74
CA ALA A 195 20.88 9.34 -13.95
C ALA A 195 21.15 7.89 -14.45
N GLY A 196 20.49 7.47 -15.54
CA GLY A 196 20.63 6.13 -16.09
C GLY A 196 19.96 5.01 -15.28
N ALA A 197 19.06 5.33 -14.36
CA ALA A 197 18.23 4.33 -13.68
C ALA A 197 17.19 3.74 -14.66
N ASP A 198 16.92 2.45 -14.51
CA ASP A 198 15.87 1.73 -15.25
C ASP A 198 14.49 1.94 -14.60
N VAL A 199 14.49 2.01 -13.27
CA VAL A 199 13.31 2.23 -12.44
C VAL A 199 13.58 3.38 -11.49
N VAL A 200 12.63 4.29 -11.34
CA VAL A 200 12.66 5.34 -10.32
C VAL A 200 11.43 5.23 -9.45
N THR A 201 11.61 5.00 -8.16
CA THR A 201 10.53 5.03 -7.18
C THR A 201 10.62 6.30 -6.35
N THR A 202 9.53 7.08 -6.34
CA THR A 202 9.37 8.22 -5.43
C THR A 202 8.42 7.83 -4.30
N ALA A 203 8.86 8.02 -3.05
CA ALA A 203 8.10 7.65 -1.85
C ALA A 203 8.33 8.66 -0.72
N THR A 204 8.11 9.95 -1.03
CA THR A 204 8.34 11.03 -0.06
C THR A 204 7.09 11.31 0.76
N ALA A 205 7.26 11.77 1.99
CA ALA A 205 6.17 11.98 2.95
C ALA A 205 5.72 13.44 3.08
N ASP A 206 6.30 14.38 2.35
CA ASP A 206 5.90 15.79 2.45
C ASP A 206 4.51 15.98 1.81
N LYS A 207 3.61 16.65 2.53
CA LYS A 207 2.23 16.93 2.06
C LYS A 207 2.13 18.23 1.24
N ARG A 208 3.16 18.59 0.51
CA ARG A 208 3.16 19.74 -0.41
C ARG A 208 3.39 19.27 -1.83
N ASN A 209 2.92 20.03 -2.81
CA ASN A 209 3.42 19.92 -4.17
C ASN A 209 4.94 20.18 -4.15
N ALA A 210 5.70 19.12 -3.97
CA ALA A 210 7.14 19.17 -4.04
C ALA A 210 7.50 18.37 -5.30
N THR A 211 7.72 19.07 -6.42
CA THR A 211 8.23 18.43 -7.63
C THR A 211 9.57 17.78 -7.32
N ILE A 212 9.56 16.46 -7.26
CA ILE A 212 10.75 15.63 -7.00
C ILE A 212 11.45 15.29 -8.30
N LEU A 213 10.68 14.97 -9.34
CA LEU A 213 11.18 14.67 -10.67
C LEU A 213 10.69 15.71 -11.67
N THR A 214 11.64 16.25 -12.45
CA THR A 214 11.40 17.21 -13.52
C THR A 214 11.68 16.56 -14.89
N PRO A 215 11.13 17.07 -16.02
CA PRO A 215 11.22 16.43 -17.32
C PRO A 215 12.65 16.16 -17.80
N GLU A 216 13.60 17.04 -17.48
CA GLU A 216 15.01 16.90 -17.85
C GLU A 216 15.73 15.74 -17.17
N LEU A 217 15.18 15.22 -16.08
CA LEU A 217 15.72 14.05 -15.38
C LEU A 217 15.24 12.73 -15.98
N ILE A 218 14.21 12.77 -16.85
CA ILE A 218 13.53 11.59 -17.35
C ILE A 218 14.10 11.16 -18.70
N VAL A 219 14.80 10.03 -18.68
CA VAL A 219 15.36 9.41 -19.89
C VAL A 219 14.37 8.44 -20.53
N ALA A 220 14.53 8.23 -21.84
CA ALA A 220 13.71 7.27 -22.57
C ALA A 220 13.86 5.85 -21.99
N GLY A 221 12.74 5.13 -21.86
CA GLY A 221 12.70 3.74 -21.41
C GLY A 221 12.60 3.55 -19.90
N VAL A 222 12.67 4.61 -19.08
CA VAL A 222 12.54 4.51 -17.63
C VAL A 222 11.11 4.12 -17.20
N HIS A 223 11.01 3.39 -16.12
CA HIS A 223 9.76 3.15 -15.39
C HIS A 223 9.73 4.01 -14.14
N LEU A 224 8.69 4.84 -13.99
CA LEU A 224 8.44 5.67 -12.82
C LEU A 224 7.36 5.02 -11.96
N ASN A 225 7.68 4.72 -10.71
CA ASN A 225 6.79 4.21 -9.70
C ASN A 225 6.53 5.33 -8.68
N ALA A 226 5.46 6.10 -8.89
CA ALA A 226 5.10 7.26 -8.08
C ALA A 226 4.19 6.82 -6.93
N VAL A 227 4.75 6.68 -5.72
CA VAL A 227 4.06 6.14 -4.53
C VAL A 227 3.73 7.23 -3.52
N GLY A 228 4.42 8.36 -3.58
CA GLY A 228 4.29 9.40 -2.56
C GLY A 228 3.16 10.39 -2.79
N GLY A 229 2.59 10.47 -3.99
CA GLY A 229 1.41 11.27 -4.30
C GLY A 229 0.14 10.56 -3.82
N ASP A 230 -0.29 10.77 -2.58
CA ASP A 230 -1.31 9.98 -1.90
C ASP A 230 -2.41 10.82 -1.24
N CYS A 231 -2.51 12.11 -1.58
CA CYS A 231 -3.56 12.99 -1.09
C CYS A 231 -3.78 14.20 -2.00
N PRO A 232 -4.95 14.86 -1.89
CA PRO A 232 -5.23 16.07 -2.66
C PRO A 232 -4.15 17.15 -2.47
N GLY A 233 -3.69 17.73 -3.58
CA GLY A 233 -2.67 18.79 -3.60
C GLY A 233 -1.24 18.29 -3.45
N LYS A 234 -0.99 16.97 -3.42
CA LYS A 234 0.36 16.40 -3.37
C LYS A 234 0.67 15.64 -4.66
N THR A 235 1.69 16.09 -5.38
CA THR A 235 2.28 15.38 -6.51
C THR A 235 3.80 15.43 -6.39
N GLU A 236 4.48 14.39 -6.86
CA GLU A 236 5.94 14.27 -6.85
C GLU A 236 6.55 14.47 -8.24
N LEU A 237 5.75 14.24 -9.29
CA LEU A 237 6.17 14.39 -10.68
C LEU A 237 5.73 15.75 -11.24
N HIS A 238 6.62 16.41 -12.00
CA HIS A 238 6.21 17.55 -12.79
C HIS A 238 5.21 17.12 -13.85
N ARG A 239 4.12 17.90 -14.05
CA ARG A 239 3.03 17.56 -14.99
C ARG A 239 3.52 17.25 -16.41
N ASP A 240 4.57 17.92 -16.88
CA ASP A 240 5.09 17.73 -18.22
C ASP A 240 5.73 16.35 -18.44
N ILE A 241 6.03 15.61 -17.36
CA ILE A 241 6.42 14.19 -17.47
C ILE A 241 5.24 13.36 -17.97
N LEU A 242 4.04 13.63 -17.44
CA LEU A 242 2.82 12.93 -17.86
C LEU A 242 2.38 13.33 -19.27
N LEU A 243 2.65 14.58 -19.68
CA LEU A 243 2.31 15.11 -21.01
C LEU A 243 3.29 14.72 -22.12
N ARG A 244 4.34 13.98 -21.80
CA ARG A 244 5.30 13.52 -22.83
C ARG A 244 4.58 12.63 -23.85
N PRO A 245 4.84 12.77 -25.15
CA PRO A 245 4.22 11.94 -26.18
C PRO A 245 4.64 10.47 -26.12
N ASP A 246 5.77 10.18 -25.43
CA ASP A 246 6.30 8.85 -25.19
C ASP A 246 6.00 8.35 -23.77
N ALA A 247 5.11 9.00 -23.01
CA ALA A 247 4.70 8.56 -21.68
C ALA A 247 3.41 7.72 -21.73
N ARG A 248 3.39 6.66 -20.93
CA ARG A 248 2.21 5.86 -20.62
C ARG A 248 1.93 5.90 -19.14
N VAL A 249 0.75 6.33 -18.76
CA VAL A 249 0.33 6.43 -17.36
C VAL A 249 -0.69 5.34 -17.03
N VAL A 250 -0.43 4.61 -15.95
CA VAL A 250 -1.29 3.57 -15.41
C VAL A 250 -1.59 3.91 -13.96
N VAL A 251 -2.85 3.73 -13.55
CA VAL A 251 -3.36 4.00 -12.20
C VAL A 251 -4.02 2.73 -11.63
N GLU A 252 -4.23 2.65 -10.32
CA GLU A 252 -5.02 1.56 -9.75
C GLU A 252 -6.50 1.72 -10.08
N TYR A 253 -7.08 2.88 -9.73
CA TYR A 253 -8.49 3.23 -9.91
C TYR A 253 -8.61 4.70 -10.31
N GLU A 254 -8.99 4.98 -11.55
CA GLU A 254 -8.96 6.32 -12.12
C GLU A 254 -9.76 7.35 -11.31
N PRO A 255 -11.00 7.08 -10.84
CA PRO A 255 -11.75 8.07 -10.06
C PRO A 255 -11.05 8.51 -8.77
N GLN A 256 -10.26 7.64 -8.12
CA GLN A 256 -9.48 7.99 -6.93
C GLN A 256 -8.20 8.73 -7.30
N SER A 257 -7.46 8.25 -8.30
CA SER A 257 -6.20 8.89 -8.73
C SER A 257 -6.42 10.31 -9.28
N ARG A 258 -7.61 10.60 -9.81
CA ARG A 258 -8.02 11.97 -10.19
C ARG A 258 -8.10 12.94 -9.01
N ILE A 259 -8.30 12.43 -7.80
CA ILE A 259 -8.42 13.24 -6.58
C ILE A 259 -7.06 13.36 -5.87
N GLU A 260 -6.25 12.30 -5.89
CA GLU A 260 -5.12 12.14 -4.97
C GLU A 260 -3.79 11.81 -5.65
N GLY A 261 -3.81 11.21 -6.87
CA GLY A 261 -2.62 10.76 -7.58
C GLY A 261 -1.90 11.85 -8.36
N GLU A 262 -0.89 11.47 -9.11
CA GLU A 262 -0.16 12.37 -10.01
C GLU A 262 -1.07 12.98 -11.08
N ILE A 263 -2.09 12.22 -11.54
CA ILE A 263 -3.05 12.68 -12.55
C ILE A 263 -4.07 13.71 -12.04
N GLN A 264 -4.11 14.02 -10.73
CA GLN A 264 -4.94 15.12 -10.21
C GLN A 264 -4.59 16.48 -10.84
N GLN A 265 -3.37 16.63 -11.37
CA GLN A 265 -2.91 17.85 -12.05
C GLN A 265 -3.27 17.88 -13.55
N MET A 266 -3.95 16.83 -14.05
CA MET A 266 -4.35 16.70 -15.47
C MET A 266 -5.83 17.05 -15.65
N ASP A 267 -6.17 17.49 -16.88
CA ASP A 267 -7.56 17.69 -17.26
C ASP A 267 -8.35 16.36 -17.26
N ALA A 268 -9.66 16.43 -17.07
CA ALA A 268 -10.53 15.24 -17.04
C ALA A 268 -10.47 14.40 -18.33
N SER A 269 -10.10 15.00 -19.47
CA SER A 269 -9.92 14.33 -20.76
C SER A 269 -8.58 13.61 -20.93
N TYR A 270 -7.65 13.77 -19.98
CA TYR A 270 -6.36 13.09 -20.02
C TYR A 270 -6.54 11.58 -19.88
N ALA A 271 -6.13 10.83 -20.90
CA ALA A 271 -6.35 9.39 -20.96
C ALA A 271 -5.31 8.63 -20.11
N VAL A 272 -5.78 7.72 -19.28
CA VAL A 272 -4.97 6.77 -18.51
C VAL A 272 -5.48 5.34 -18.71
N SER A 273 -4.70 4.36 -18.29
CA SER A 273 -5.15 2.97 -18.20
C SER A 273 -5.22 2.55 -16.73
N GLU A 274 -6.22 1.74 -16.38
CA GLU A 274 -6.23 1.11 -15.06
C GLU A 274 -5.36 -0.15 -15.05
N LEU A 275 -4.70 -0.42 -13.92
CA LEU A 275 -3.81 -1.57 -13.75
C LEU A 275 -4.54 -2.90 -14.03
N ALA A 276 -5.83 -2.99 -13.70
CA ALA A 276 -6.68 -4.13 -14.01
C ALA A 276 -6.73 -4.43 -15.52
N ALA A 277 -6.83 -3.39 -16.36
CA ALA A 277 -6.83 -3.55 -17.82
C ALA A 277 -5.47 -4.00 -18.36
N VAL A 278 -4.39 -3.48 -17.76
CA VAL A 278 -3.00 -3.87 -18.12
C VAL A 278 -2.73 -5.33 -17.75
N LEU A 279 -3.08 -5.74 -16.53
CA LEU A 279 -2.89 -7.12 -16.05
C LEU A 279 -3.71 -8.13 -16.88
N ALA A 280 -4.92 -7.74 -17.28
CA ALA A 280 -5.78 -8.57 -18.14
C ALA A 280 -5.38 -8.55 -19.64
N GLY A 281 -4.34 -7.82 -20.03
CA GLY A 281 -3.92 -7.68 -21.43
C GLY A 281 -4.90 -6.88 -22.30
N ARG A 282 -5.85 -6.16 -21.70
CA ARG A 282 -6.80 -5.28 -22.39
C ARG A 282 -6.22 -3.90 -22.72
N ALA A 283 -5.19 -3.50 -21.98
CA ALA A 283 -4.41 -2.30 -22.25
C ALA A 283 -2.92 -2.64 -22.32
N PRO A 284 -2.14 -1.97 -23.16
CA PRO A 284 -0.70 -2.22 -23.25
C PRO A 284 0.00 -1.73 -21.97
N ALA A 285 0.92 -2.53 -21.45
CA ALA A 285 1.76 -2.17 -20.31
C ALA A 285 2.94 -1.27 -20.75
N ARG A 286 3.56 -1.59 -21.88
CA ARG A 286 4.67 -0.89 -22.51
C ARG A 286 4.64 -1.21 -24.01
N ALA A 287 4.76 -0.19 -24.85
CA ALA A 287 4.72 -0.36 -26.31
C ALA A 287 6.12 -0.69 -26.88
N ASN A 288 7.18 -0.12 -26.33
CA ASN A 288 8.55 -0.32 -26.79
C ASN A 288 9.58 0.06 -25.71
N GLU A 289 10.85 -0.26 -25.97
CA GLU A 289 11.97 -0.05 -25.04
C GLU A 289 12.26 1.43 -24.71
N ARG A 290 11.77 2.38 -25.52
CA ARG A 290 11.99 3.81 -25.31
C ARG A 290 10.85 4.51 -24.58
N GLU A 291 9.68 3.88 -24.50
CA GLU A 291 8.51 4.44 -23.83
C GLU A 291 8.80 4.68 -22.35
N VAL A 292 8.42 5.84 -21.84
CA VAL A 292 8.42 6.14 -20.42
C VAL A 292 7.12 5.62 -19.82
N THR A 293 7.18 4.76 -18.82
CA THR A 293 5.98 4.25 -18.17
C THR A 293 5.88 4.82 -16.75
N VAL A 294 4.69 5.25 -16.35
CA VAL A 294 4.39 5.81 -15.05
C VAL A 294 3.31 4.97 -14.39
N PHE A 295 3.60 4.42 -13.23
CA PHE A 295 2.60 3.88 -12.33
C PHE A 295 2.30 4.91 -11.26
N ASP A 296 1.14 5.55 -11.35
CA ASP A 296 0.64 6.53 -10.39
C ASP A 296 -0.11 5.79 -9.29
N SER A 297 0.61 5.48 -8.21
CA SER A 297 0.18 4.57 -7.15
C SER A 297 -0.25 5.35 -5.90
N VAL A 298 -1.53 5.50 -5.74
CA VAL A 298 -2.14 6.09 -4.53
C VAL A 298 -2.52 5.05 -3.48
N GLY A 299 -2.50 3.77 -3.87
CA GLY A 299 -2.99 2.63 -3.10
C GLY A 299 -4.52 2.57 -3.06
N PHE A 300 -5.08 1.44 -3.45
CA PHE A 300 -6.53 1.25 -3.58
C PHE A 300 -7.05 0.18 -2.62
N ALA A 301 -8.33 0.29 -2.23
CA ALA A 301 -8.97 -0.59 -1.25
C ALA A 301 -8.96 -2.08 -1.62
N LEU A 302 -8.93 -2.42 -2.92
CA LEU A 302 -8.81 -3.79 -3.40
C LEU A 302 -7.52 -4.46 -2.93
N GLU A 303 -6.41 -3.73 -2.85
CA GLU A 303 -5.13 -4.26 -2.37
C GLU A 303 -5.19 -4.63 -0.88
N ASP A 304 -5.92 -3.84 -0.09
CA ASP A 304 -6.15 -4.12 1.33
C ASP A 304 -7.12 -5.30 1.51
N PHE A 305 -8.13 -5.42 0.64
CA PHE A 305 -9.00 -6.59 0.55
C PHE A 305 -8.19 -7.87 0.27
N SER A 306 -7.32 -7.84 -0.74
CA SER A 306 -6.43 -8.95 -1.09
C SER A 306 -5.51 -9.31 0.07
N ALA A 307 -4.94 -8.30 0.76
CA ALA A 307 -4.06 -8.50 1.90
C ALA A 307 -4.79 -9.16 3.08
N LEU A 308 -6.02 -8.74 3.39
CA LEU A 308 -6.83 -9.35 4.45
C LEU A 308 -7.21 -10.80 4.13
N ARG A 309 -7.57 -11.11 2.88
CA ARG A 309 -7.81 -12.47 2.42
C ARG A 309 -6.55 -13.33 2.55
N TYR A 310 -5.42 -12.83 2.07
CA TYR A 310 -4.13 -13.50 2.16
C TYR A 310 -3.74 -13.78 3.61
N LEU A 311 -3.79 -12.76 4.48
CA LEU A 311 -3.47 -12.90 5.89
C LEU A 311 -4.36 -13.95 6.57
N ARG A 312 -5.68 -13.93 6.33
CA ARG A 312 -6.60 -14.91 6.88
C ARG A 312 -6.25 -16.33 6.42
N ARG A 313 -5.97 -16.52 5.12
CA ARG A 313 -5.59 -17.82 4.56
C ARG A 313 -4.31 -18.35 5.22
N ILE A 314 -3.23 -17.58 5.24
CA ILE A 314 -1.96 -18.05 5.82
C ILE A 314 -2.02 -18.18 7.34
N HIS A 315 -2.88 -17.42 8.02
CA HIS A 315 -3.12 -17.57 9.45
C HIS A 315 -3.70 -18.95 9.78
N HIS A 316 -4.62 -19.46 8.94
CA HIS A 316 -5.20 -20.79 9.10
C HIS A 316 -4.29 -21.93 8.61
N GLU A 317 -3.46 -21.70 7.60
CA GLU A 317 -2.49 -22.67 7.11
C GLU A 317 -1.35 -22.91 8.10
N GLU A 318 -0.88 -21.87 8.75
CA GLU A 318 0.28 -21.91 9.64
C GLU A 318 -0.09 -22.40 11.04
N ARG A 319 0.58 -23.44 11.51
CA ARG A 319 0.45 -23.89 12.91
C ARG A 319 0.86 -22.78 13.87
N GLY A 320 0.08 -22.59 14.91
CA GLY A 320 0.35 -21.59 15.95
C GLY A 320 -0.91 -21.23 16.76
N ALA A 321 -0.75 -20.38 17.75
CA ALA A 321 -1.90 -19.87 18.49
C ALA A 321 -2.75 -18.97 17.58
N HIS A 322 -3.96 -19.41 17.28
CA HIS A 322 -4.96 -18.60 16.60
C HIS A 322 -5.59 -17.66 17.62
N SER A 323 -5.17 -16.41 17.61
CA SER A 323 -5.82 -15.40 18.46
C SER A 323 -7.20 -15.09 17.90
N ARG A 324 -8.18 -15.01 18.80
CA ARG A 324 -9.55 -14.59 18.51
C ARG A 324 -9.94 -13.47 19.45
N ILE A 325 -10.77 -12.56 18.94
CA ILE A 325 -11.31 -11.45 19.73
C ILE A 325 -12.81 -11.63 19.90
N ASP A 326 -13.29 -11.28 21.08
CA ASP A 326 -14.71 -11.36 21.42
C ASP A 326 -15.41 -10.06 21.04
N LEU A 327 -15.86 -9.98 19.77
CA LEU A 327 -16.58 -8.84 19.20
C LEU A 327 -18.08 -9.10 19.05
N LEU A 328 -18.51 -10.37 19.16
CA LEU A 328 -19.87 -10.76 18.87
C LEU A 328 -20.48 -11.42 20.09
N PRO A 329 -21.57 -10.88 20.66
CA PRO A 329 -22.27 -11.52 21.75
C PRO A 329 -22.80 -12.89 21.30
N GLN A 330 -22.71 -13.88 22.20
CA GLN A 330 -23.28 -15.20 21.99
C GLN A 330 -24.60 -15.28 22.75
N LEU A 331 -25.70 -15.45 22.01
CA LEU A 331 -27.06 -15.43 22.52
C LEU A 331 -27.76 -16.74 22.18
N ALA A 332 -28.54 -17.26 23.12
CA ALA A 332 -29.46 -18.39 22.86
C ALA A 332 -30.60 -17.96 21.92
N ASP A 333 -31.15 -16.75 22.12
CA ASP A 333 -32.08 -16.09 21.24
C ASP A 333 -31.40 -14.84 20.62
N PRO A 334 -31.18 -14.79 19.30
CA PRO A 334 -30.57 -13.64 18.63
C PRO A 334 -31.34 -12.32 18.79
N LYS A 335 -32.62 -12.37 19.21
CA LYS A 335 -33.44 -11.19 19.46
C LYS A 335 -33.31 -10.68 20.91
N ASP A 336 -32.79 -11.48 21.82
CA ASP A 336 -32.59 -11.10 23.23
C ASP A 336 -31.18 -10.55 23.49
N LEU A 337 -30.86 -9.41 22.86
CA LEU A 337 -29.58 -8.76 23.12
C LEU A 337 -29.41 -8.35 24.61
N PHE A 338 -30.51 -8.02 25.29
CA PHE A 338 -30.50 -7.71 26.72
C PHE A 338 -30.10 -8.90 27.58
N GLY A 339 -30.31 -10.10 27.11
CA GLY A 339 -29.92 -11.35 27.78
C GLY A 339 -28.41 -11.44 28.07
N VAL A 340 -27.56 -10.72 27.34
CA VAL A 340 -26.11 -10.60 27.65
C VAL A 340 -25.91 -10.00 29.05
N LEU A 341 -26.71 -9.02 29.43
CA LEU A 341 -26.61 -8.32 30.71
C LEU A 341 -27.22 -9.14 31.85
N SER A 342 -28.28 -9.90 31.56
CA SER A 342 -29.00 -10.67 32.60
C SER A 342 -28.19 -11.84 33.15
N ALA A 343 -27.18 -12.32 32.45
CA ALA A 343 -26.23 -13.32 32.98
C ALA A 343 -25.41 -12.81 34.19
N HIS A 344 -25.38 -11.49 34.42
CA HIS A 344 -24.68 -10.85 35.54
C HIS A 344 -25.57 -9.79 36.21
N PRO A 345 -26.54 -10.21 37.06
CA PRO A 345 -27.53 -9.32 37.65
C PRO A 345 -26.94 -8.12 38.44
N GLN A 346 -25.70 -8.24 38.93
CA GLN A 346 -25.00 -7.14 39.59
C GLN A 346 -24.74 -5.93 38.67
N TRP A 347 -24.69 -6.11 37.38
CA TRP A 347 -24.51 -5.01 36.43
C TRP A 347 -25.80 -4.20 36.23
N LEU A 348 -26.95 -4.81 36.49
CA LEU A 348 -28.26 -4.16 36.42
C LEU A 348 -28.56 -3.32 37.67
N LEU A 349 -27.89 -3.61 38.81
CA LEU A 349 -28.14 -2.96 40.10
C LEU A 349 -27.22 -1.76 40.36
N ALA A 350 -26.14 -1.58 39.60
CA ALA A 350 -25.19 -0.46 39.73
C ALA A 350 -25.77 0.91 39.30
N ALA A 351 -27.00 0.96 38.79
CA ALA A 351 -27.62 2.20 38.28
C ALA A 351 -28.30 3.04 39.40
N ALA A 352 -28.27 2.62 40.69
CA ALA A 352 -28.92 3.37 41.76
C ALA A 352 -28.16 4.64 42.20
N ASP A 353 -26.89 4.83 41.78
CA ASP A 353 -26.05 5.95 42.24
C ASP A 353 -25.93 7.10 41.19
N VAL A 354 -26.71 7.10 40.12
CA VAL A 354 -26.60 8.16 39.06
C VAL A 354 -27.69 9.23 39.21
N ALA A 355 -28.55 9.14 40.22
CA ALA A 355 -29.61 10.12 40.49
C ALA A 355 -29.41 10.77 41.88
N ALA A 356 -28.28 11.49 42.08
CA ALA A 356 -28.12 12.42 43.18
C ALA A 356 -27.44 13.71 42.68
#